data_9e044f923a6825ce0045cd4408ab7523
#
_entry.id   9e044f923a6825ce0045cd4408ab7523
#
_cell.length_a   1.000
_cell.length_b   1.000
_cell.length_c   1.000
_cell.angle_alpha   90.00
_cell.angle_beta   90.00
_cell.angle_gamma   90.00
#
_symmetry.space_group_name_H-M   'P 1'
#
loop_
_entity.id
_entity.type
_entity.pdbx_description
1 polymer ?
#
loop_
_entity_poly.entity_id
_entity_poly.type
_entity_poly.pdbx_seq_one_letter_code
_entity_poly.pdbx_strand_id
1 'polypeptide(L)' 'MKVYICERSCCPAVEILGDEVLIGEATNTVRLKKNEWNRLVEKIKSGELGSI' A
#
# COMPACT_ATOMS: atom_id res chain seq x y z
N MET A 1 2.88 10.09 5.23
CA MET A 1 3.89 9.04 5.40
C MET A 1 4.04 8.25 4.12
N LYS A 2 5.25 8.06 3.66
CA LYS A 2 5.52 7.35 2.42
C LYS A 2 6.56 6.28 2.66
N VAL A 3 6.25 5.05 2.28
CA VAL A 3 7.14 3.90 2.47
C VAL A 3 7.38 3.24 1.12
N TYR A 4 8.64 3.14 0.71
CA TYR A 4 8.98 2.44 -0.52
C TYR A 4 8.99 0.94 -0.25
N ILE A 5 8.46 0.16 -1.21
CA ILE A 5 8.36 -1.29 -1.04
C ILE A 5 9.74 -1.93 -1.00
N CYS A 6 10.66 -1.43 -1.82
CA CYS A 6 12.04 -1.87 -1.72
C CYS A 6 12.87 -0.77 -1.07
N GLU A 7 14.15 -1.00 -0.87
CA GLU A 7 15.01 -0.05 -0.18
C GLU A 7 15.45 1.12 -1.06
N ARG A 8 15.05 1.11 -2.33
CA ARG A 8 15.41 2.17 -3.27
C ARG A 8 14.18 3.00 -3.60
N SER A 9 14.40 4.28 -3.84
CA SER A 9 13.32 5.20 -4.18
C SER A 9 12.74 4.95 -5.56
N CYS A 10 13.30 4.03 -6.34
CA CYS A 10 12.78 3.69 -7.66
C CYS A 10 11.70 2.61 -7.63
N CYS A 11 11.40 2.06 -6.47
CA CYS A 11 10.37 1.04 -6.33
C CYS A 11 9.00 1.68 -6.10
N PRO A 12 7.92 0.91 -6.36
CA PRO A 12 6.61 1.37 -5.94
C PRO A 12 6.57 1.68 -4.46
N ALA A 13 5.75 2.61 -4.08
CA ALA A 13 5.65 3.06 -2.70
C ALA A 13 4.22 2.98 -2.19
N VAL A 14 4.08 2.95 -0.88
CA VAL A 14 2.79 3.08 -0.20
C VAL A 14 2.82 4.44 0.48
N GLU A 15 1.87 5.30 0.11
CA GLU A 15 1.79 6.63 0.69
C GLU A 15 0.46 6.80 1.41
N ILE A 16 0.53 7.09 2.70
CA ILE A 16 -0.65 7.29 3.53
C ILE A 16 -0.92 8.78 3.63
N LEU A 17 -2.09 9.21 3.12
CA LEU A 17 -2.51 10.60 3.05
C LEU A 17 -3.82 10.79 3.79
N GLY A 18 -3.76 10.82 5.12
CA GLY A 18 -4.98 11.01 5.91
C GLY A 18 -5.98 9.88 5.67
N ASP A 19 -7.01 10.16 4.88
CA ASP A 19 -8.10 9.19 4.64
C ASP A 19 -7.87 8.30 3.42
N GLU A 20 -6.76 8.46 2.74
CA GLU A 20 -6.47 7.70 1.53
C GLU A 20 -5.09 7.10 1.56
N VAL A 21 -4.92 6.01 0.81
CA VAL A 21 -3.62 5.38 0.65
C VAL A 21 -3.38 5.18 -0.84
N LEU A 22 -2.21 5.60 -1.31
CA LEU A 22 -1.79 5.42 -2.70
C LEU A 22 -0.72 4.35 -2.74
N ILE A 23 -0.89 3.37 -3.63
CA ILE A 23 0.08 2.30 -3.81
C ILE A 23 0.51 2.26 -5.26
N GLY A 24 1.82 2.33 -5.49
CA GLY A 24 2.35 2.25 -6.84
C GLY A 24 3.41 3.29 -7.10
N GLU A 25 3.64 3.57 -8.37
CA GLU A 25 4.63 4.56 -8.79
C GLU A 25 4.18 5.27 -10.05
N ALA A 26 4.57 6.52 -10.19
CA ALA A 26 4.26 7.36 -11.36
C ALA A 26 2.78 7.30 -11.71
N THR A 27 2.45 6.86 -12.92
CA THR A 27 1.07 6.80 -13.38
C THR A 27 0.39 5.47 -13.08
N ASN A 28 1.15 4.53 -12.51
CA ASN A 28 0.65 3.20 -12.21
C ASN A 28 0.35 3.10 -10.71
N THR A 29 -0.72 3.76 -10.30
CA THR A 29 -1.05 3.93 -8.89
C THR A 29 -2.48 3.51 -8.61
N VAL A 30 -2.68 2.81 -7.50
CA VAL A 30 -3.99 2.44 -7.01
C VAL A 30 -4.30 3.30 -5.78
N ARG A 31 -5.51 3.82 -5.72
CA ARG A 31 -5.97 4.62 -4.58
C ARG A 31 -6.97 3.82 -3.78
N LEU A 32 -6.71 3.69 -2.49
CA LEU A 32 -7.59 3.01 -1.56
C LEU A 32 -8.12 4.00 -0.54
N LYS A 33 -9.36 3.77 -0.12
CA LYS A 33 -9.91 4.51 1.00
C LYS A 33 -9.35 3.93 2.29
N LYS A 34 -9.46 4.69 3.37
CA LYS A 34 -8.94 4.27 4.67
C LYS A 34 -9.44 2.90 5.10
N ASN A 35 -10.75 2.67 4.98
CA ASN A 35 -11.33 1.40 5.38
C ASN A 35 -10.89 0.25 4.46
N GLU A 36 -10.69 0.53 3.18
CA GLU A 36 -10.20 -0.48 2.25
C GLU A 36 -8.76 -0.86 2.57
N TRP A 37 -7.94 0.12 2.90
CA TRP A 37 -6.56 -0.12 3.32
C TRP A 37 -6.51 -0.98 4.58
N ASN A 38 -7.34 -0.63 5.56
CA ASN A 38 -7.35 -1.38 6.82
C ASN A 38 -7.80 -2.83 6.61
N ARG A 39 -8.72 -3.06 5.68
CA ARG A 39 -9.13 -4.42 5.34
C ARG A 39 -8.01 -5.20 4.66
N LEU A 40 -7.24 -4.53 3.81
CA LEU A 40 -6.08 -5.15 3.17
C LEU A 40 -5.06 -5.58 4.23
N VAL A 41 -4.82 -4.70 5.20
CA VAL A 41 -3.90 -5.02 6.31
C VAL A 41 -4.39 -6.25 7.08
N GLU A 42 -5.71 -6.34 7.33
CA GLU A 42 -6.29 -7.49 8.01
C GLU A 42 -6.10 -8.78 7.22
N LYS A 43 -6.26 -8.71 5.90
CA LYS A 43 -6.08 -9.88 5.03
C LYS A 43 -4.64 -10.38 5.07
N ILE A 44 -3.69 -9.46 5.15
CA ILE A 44 -2.29 -9.84 5.25
C ILE A 44 -2.00 -10.46 6.62
N LYS A 45 -2.54 -9.85 7.68
CA LYS A 45 -2.33 -10.37 9.04
C LYS A 45 -2.97 -11.74 9.25
N SER A 46 -4.11 -11.98 8.61
CA SER A 46 -4.82 -13.26 8.75
C SER A 46 -4.19 -14.38 7.93
N GLY A 47 -3.27 -14.06 7.04
CA GLY A 47 -2.61 -15.05 6.20
C GLY A 47 -3.34 -15.33 4.89
N GLU A 48 -4.49 -14.67 4.62
CA GLU A 48 -5.17 -14.83 3.34
C GLU A 48 -4.34 -14.28 2.20
N LEU A 49 -3.59 -13.21 2.47
CA LEU A 49 -2.65 -12.63 1.52
C LEU A 49 -1.27 -12.68 2.14
N GLY A 50 -0.37 -13.35 1.48
CA GLY A 50 0.99 -13.47 1.99
C GLY A 50 1.99 -13.43 0.85
N SER A 51 3.24 -13.71 1.18
CA SER A 51 4.28 -13.75 0.16
C SER A 51 4.06 -14.94 -0.76
N ILE A 52 4.55 -14.79 -1.96
CA ILE A 52 4.40 -15.84 -2.98
C ILE A 52 5.76 -16.39 -3.37
#